data_48c48119dd9022f38fcead8e418a7246
#
_entry.id   48c48119dd9022f38fcead8e418a7246
#
_cell.length_a   1.000
_cell.length_b   1.000
_cell.length_c   1.000
_cell.angle_alpha   90.00
_cell.angle_beta   90.00
_cell.angle_gamma   90.00
#
_symmetry.space_group_name_H-M   'P 1'
#
loop_
_entity.id
_entity.type
_entity.pdbx_description
1 polymer ?
#
loop_
_entity_poly.entity_id
_entity_poly.type
_entity_poly.pdbx_seq_one_letter_code
_entity_poly.pdbx_strand_id
1 'polypeptide(L)'
;MNAFTKLIGTATLGFVAATSVANAQDMKMLTAWGGNHSGTANMAYGYIDLVQELSGGSVSITPSGPEVVPAGQQIQPLTAGVFDLIYTHGLYHTGTTGIGAAIDAVDGDIEKRRTSGIWDWIDNHYQETQNLKVVSIPTANTGFRFFLKEPMDAGTKLDGMKIRALPSYNQIVASLGATAVVIPFGELYSSLEKGVVDGIVWPSVGAVGFKFHEVAPYLAEPAFGSVSYLIMMNLDKWNALDTNTQAVMLEAGHKLEQDMVGFFDKLLVEENAAMVAGGAQFTSIGYTLEQANKYFADE
;
A
#
# COMPACT_ATOMS: atom_id res chain seq x y z
N MET A 1 -19.30 89.64 -1.64
CA MET A 1 -20.08 88.42 -2.02
C MET A 1 -19.10 87.28 -2.10
N ASN A 2 -19.07 86.46 -1.06
CA ASN A 2 -18.03 85.40 -0.90
C ASN A 2 -18.59 84.07 -1.44
N ALA A 3 -17.87 83.46 -2.39
CA ALA A 3 -18.13 82.12 -2.84
C ALA A 3 -17.21 81.12 -2.08
N PHE A 4 -17.82 80.25 -1.26
CA PHE A 4 -17.15 79.16 -0.59
C PHE A 4 -17.09 77.94 -1.53
N THR A 5 -15.91 77.55 -1.95
CA THR A 5 -15.68 76.28 -2.69
C THR A 5 -15.45 75.15 -1.67
N LYS A 6 -16.36 74.20 -1.62
CA LYS A 6 -16.17 72.94 -0.84
C LYS A 6 -15.30 71.95 -1.64
N LEU A 7 -14.13 71.62 -1.09
CA LEU A 7 -13.36 70.46 -1.53
C LEU A 7 -13.95 69.18 -0.89
N ILE A 8 -14.40 68.27 -1.75
CA ILE A 8 -14.78 66.90 -1.33
C ILE A 8 -13.55 66.01 -1.56
N GLY A 9 -12.90 65.63 -0.49
CA GLY A 9 -11.83 64.66 -0.52
C GLY A 9 -12.39 63.24 -0.55
N THR A 10 -12.18 62.52 -1.66
CA THR A 10 -12.52 61.09 -1.80
C THR A 10 -11.37 60.27 -1.17
N ALA A 11 -11.61 59.68 -0.01
CA ALA A 11 -10.68 58.73 0.59
C ALA A 11 -10.89 57.36 -0.08
N THR A 12 -9.92 56.96 -0.91
CA THR A 12 -9.86 55.61 -1.48
C THR A 12 -9.26 54.68 -0.41
N LEU A 13 -10.07 53.84 0.26
CA LEU A 13 -9.58 52.74 1.06
C LEU A 13 -8.98 51.68 0.11
N GLY A 14 -7.66 51.61 0.07
CA GLY A 14 -6.96 50.51 -0.58
C GLY A 14 -7.11 49.25 0.27
N PHE A 15 -7.86 48.27 -0.26
CA PHE A 15 -7.92 46.93 0.31
C PHE A 15 -6.61 46.23 -0.05
N VAL A 16 -5.65 46.17 0.87
CA VAL A 16 -4.46 45.35 0.74
C VAL A 16 -4.90 43.92 1.06
N ALA A 17 -5.18 43.13 0.01
CA ALA A 17 -5.30 41.70 0.15
C ALA A 17 -3.93 41.16 0.59
N ALA A 18 -3.80 40.81 1.87
CA ALA A 18 -2.67 40.06 2.37
C ALA A 18 -2.75 38.66 1.73
N THR A 19 -2.03 38.46 0.64
CA THR A 19 -1.75 37.10 0.15
C THR A 19 -0.82 36.47 1.20
N SER A 20 -1.40 35.63 2.07
CA SER A 20 -0.61 34.72 2.86
C SER A 20 0.14 33.81 1.89
N VAL A 21 1.46 34.00 1.79
CA VAL A 21 2.33 33.03 1.16
C VAL A 21 2.24 31.81 2.02
N ALA A 22 1.41 30.83 1.61
CA ALA A 22 1.45 29.51 2.22
C ALA A 22 2.87 28.99 2.02
N ASN A 23 3.61 28.80 3.11
CA ASN A 23 4.89 28.13 3.05
C ASN A 23 4.63 26.72 2.50
N ALA A 24 5.21 26.41 1.35
CA ALA A 24 5.12 25.07 0.79
C ALA A 24 5.69 24.08 1.83
N GLN A 25 4.93 23.09 2.19
CA GLN A 25 5.37 22.02 3.08
C GLN A 25 6.00 20.90 2.25
N ASP A 26 7.32 20.72 2.40
CA ASP A 26 8.04 19.64 1.76
C ASP A 26 8.13 18.44 2.70
N MET A 27 7.56 17.31 2.27
CA MET A 27 7.51 16.06 3.02
C MET A 27 8.30 14.96 2.32
N LYS A 28 8.77 13.97 3.06
CA LYS A 28 9.51 12.81 2.56
C LYS A 28 8.73 11.54 2.84
N MET A 29 8.44 10.76 1.79
CA MET A 29 7.74 9.48 1.90
C MET A 29 8.70 8.32 1.60
N LEU A 30 8.74 7.33 2.49
CA LEU A 30 9.32 6.03 2.18
C LEU A 30 8.30 5.17 1.42
N THR A 31 8.76 4.41 0.43
CA THR A 31 7.95 3.40 -0.25
C THR A 31 8.61 2.03 -0.14
N ALA A 32 7.84 1.02 0.25
CA ALA A 32 8.37 -0.33 0.45
C ALA A 32 8.86 -0.98 -0.86
N TRP A 33 8.38 -0.49 -1.99
CA TRP A 33 8.79 -0.93 -3.34
C TRP A 33 9.05 0.26 -4.24
N GLY A 34 9.86 0.06 -5.27
CA GLY A 34 10.13 1.05 -6.31
C GLY A 34 8.91 1.29 -7.22
N GLY A 35 9.01 2.27 -8.12
CA GLY A 35 7.93 2.64 -9.05
C GLY A 35 7.57 1.57 -10.10
N ASN A 36 8.36 0.50 -10.22
CA ASN A 36 8.03 -0.67 -11.03
C ASN A 36 7.00 -1.61 -10.38
N HIS A 37 6.64 -1.38 -9.11
CA HIS A 37 5.54 -2.06 -8.43
C HIS A 37 4.23 -1.32 -8.71
N SER A 38 3.21 -2.04 -9.22
CA SER A 38 1.92 -1.44 -9.60
C SER A 38 1.23 -0.72 -8.43
N GLY A 39 1.32 -1.24 -7.20
CA GLY A 39 0.83 -0.57 -6.00
C GLY A 39 1.55 0.75 -5.72
N THR A 40 2.87 0.79 -5.84
CA THR A 40 3.64 2.04 -5.66
C THR A 40 3.28 3.07 -6.73
N ALA A 41 3.23 2.64 -8.00
CA ALA A 41 2.93 3.53 -9.13
C ALA A 41 1.52 4.14 -9.06
N ASN A 42 0.53 3.39 -8.58
CA ASN A 42 -0.86 3.83 -8.60
C ASN A 42 -1.39 4.27 -7.22
N MET A 43 -0.92 3.68 -6.12
CA MET A 43 -1.38 4.07 -4.79
C MET A 43 -0.46 5.12 -4.15
N ALA A 44 0.86 4.87 -4.06
CA ALA A 44 1.76 5.82 -3.42
C ALA A 44 1.89 7.11 -4.23
N TYR A 45 2.14 7.00 -5.54
CA TYR A 45 2.27 8.17 -6.39
C TYR A 45 0.92 8.83 -6.66
N GLY A 46 -0.17 8.05 -6.79
CA GLY A 46 -1.52 8.60 -6.86
C GLY A 46 -1.92 9.40 -5.62
N TYR A 47 -1.51 8.96 -4.42
CA TYR A 47 -1.70 9.74 -3.19
C TYR A 47 -0.92 11.06 -3.23
N ILE A 48 0.34 11.03 -3.68
CA ILE A 48 1.17 12.23 -3.81
C ILE A 48 0.52 13.25 -4.76
N ASP A 49 0.05 12.78 -5.92
CA ASP A 49 -0.61 13.61 -6.92
C ASP A 49 -1.92 14.23 -6.37
N LEU A 50 -2.73 13.43 -5.67
CA LEU A 50 -3.96 13.90 -5.02
C LEU A 50 -3.68 14.95 -3.94
N VAL A 51 -2.68 14.75 -3.10
CA VAL A 51 -2.30 15.74 -2.07
C VAL A 51 -1.83 17.03 -2.73
N GLN A 52 -1.01 16.94 -3.78
CA GLN A 52 -0.54 18.12 -4.51
C GLN A 52 -1.71 18.88 -5.18
N GLU A 53 -2.64 18.16 -5.80
CA GLU A 53 -3.83 18.74 -6.44
C GLU A 53 -4.73 19.43 -5.41
N LEU A 54 -5.16 18.70 -4.36
CA LEU A 54 -6.09 19.19 -3.36
C LEU A 54 -5.51 20.31 -2.50
N SER A 55 -4.19 20.33 -2.28
CA SER A 55 -3.50 21.41 -1.57
C SER A 55 -3.25 22.65 -2.44
N GLY A 56 -3.57 22.60 -3.75
CA GLY A 56 -3.19 23.66 -4.70
C GLY A 56 -1.68 23.86 -4.80
N GLY A 57 -0.90 22.78 -4.58
CA GLY A 57 0.58 22.80 -4.62
C GLY A 57 1.25 23.33 -3.35
N SER A 58 0.50 23.58 -2.26
CA SER A 58 1.09 24.01 -0.99
C SER A 58 1.75 22.87 -0.19
N VAL A 59 1.47 21.61 -0.55
CA VAL A 59 2.13 20.41 0.02
C VAL A 59 2.80 19.65 -1.10
N SER A 60 4.10 19.38 -0.95
CA SER A 60 4.88 18.52 -1.85
C SER A 60 5.37 17.29 -1.09
N ILE A 61 5.35 16.11 -1.72
CA ILE A 61 5.82 14.86 -1.12
C ILE A 61 6.84 14.23 -2.06
N THR A 62 8.07 14.04 -1.57
CA THR A 62 9.15 13.40 -2.34
C THR A 62 9.26 11.92 -1.92
N PRO A 63 9.02 10.96 -2.83
CA PRO A 63 9.15 9.54 -2.53
C PRO A 63 10.61 9.07 -2.56
N SER A 64 10.94 8.09 -1.72
CA SER A 64 12.20 7.35 -1.69
C SER A 64 11.91 5.86 -1.54
N GLY A 65 12.47 5.04 -2.40
CA GLY A 65 12.23 3.61 -2.45
C GLY A 65 13.13 2.77 -1.52
N PRO A 66 13.07 1.44 -1.67
CA PRO A 66 13.82 0.50 -0.84
C PRO A 66 15.34 0.56 -1.02
N GLU A 67 15.83 1.30 -2.01
CA GLU A 67 17.25 1.59 -2.23
C GLU A 67 17.82 2.55 -1.15
N VAL A 68 16.95 3.37 -0.53
CA VAL A 68 17.34 4.27 0.57
C VAL A 68 17.23 3.57 1.91
N VAL A 69 16.10 2.89 2.17
CA VAL A 69 15.86 2.09 3.36
C VAL A 69 15.14 0.80 2.95
N PRO A 70 15.70 -0.39 3.20
CA PRO A 70 15.05 -1.66 2.87
C PRO A 70 13.65 -1.78 3.48
N ALA A 71 12.68 -2.33 2.73
CA ALA A 71 11.26 -2.36 3.09
C ALA A 71 10.98 -2.81 4.54
N GLY A 72 11.60 -3.88 5.00
CA GLY A 72 11.44 -4.41 6.38
C GLY A 72 12.10 -3.57 7.48
N GLN A 73 12.78 -2.47 7.14
CA GLN A 73 13.49 -1.59 8.08
C GLN A 73 12.91 -0.17 8.10
N GLN A 74 11.86 0.11 7.31
CA GLN A 74 11.37 1.46 7.10
C GLN A 74 10.55 2.02 8.27
N ILE A 75 9.96 1.15 9.11
CA ILE A 75 9.08 1.60 10.20
C ILE A 75 9.84 2.41 11.25
N GLN A 76 11.06 2.02 11.57
CA GLN A 76 11.86 2.66 12.61
C GLN A 76 12.26 4.11 12.25
N PRO A 77 12.83 4.43 11.06
CA PRO A 77 13.11 5.81 10.70
C PRO A 77 11.84 6.67 10.51
N LEU A 78 10.69 6.07 10.20
CA LEU A 78 9.41 6.77 10.19
C LEU A 78 8.96 7.16 11.60
N THR A 79 8.93 6.21 12.54
CA THR A 79 8.53 6.48 13.94
C THR A 79 9.47 7.47 14.63
N ALA A 80 10.75 7.48 14.25
CA ALA A 80 11.75 8.44 14.70
C ALA A 80 11.63 9.82 14.04
N GLY A 81 10.70 10.02 13.08
CA GLY A 81 10.49 11.30 12.40
C GLY A 81 11.58 11.70 11.39
N VAL A 82 12.45 10.77 10.96
CA VAL A 82 13.45 11.02 9.91
C VAL A 82 12.76 11.19 8.54
N PHE A 83 11.69 10.45 8.33
CA PHE A 83 10.74 10.59 7.22
C PHE A 83 9.38 11.01 7.76
N ASP A 84 8.57 11.61 6.89
CA ASP A 84 7.26 12.12 7.25
C ASP A 84 6.17 11.08 7.03
N LEU A 85 6.23 10.39 5.89
CA LEU A 85 5.25 9.38 5.48
C LEU A 85 5.91 8.06 5.08
N ILE A 86 5.08 7.03 5.01
CA ILE A 86 5.40 5.73 4.44
C ILE A 86 4.23 5.19 3.61
N TYR A 87 4.55 4.54 2.50
CA TYR A 87 3.68 3.59 1.81
C TYR A 87 4.25 2.20 1.97
N THR A 88 3.52 1.31 2.65
CA THR A 88 4.02 -0.02 3.00
C THR A 88 2.88 -1.05 3.08
N HIS A 89 3.25 -2.29 3.33
CA HIS A 89 2.33 -3.36 3.69
C HIS A 89 2.55 -3.77 5.16
N GLY A 90 1.47 -4.04 5.88
CA GLY A 90 1.51 -4.34 7.31
C GLY A 90 2.43 -5.50 7.69
N LEU A 91 2.62 -6.45 6.79
CA LEU A 91 3.50 -7.60 7.02
C LEU A 91 5.00 -7.27 7.14
N TYR A 92 5.42 -6.06 6.73
CA TYR A 92 6.82 -5.65 6.88
C TYR A 92 7.18 -5.16 8.29
N HIS A 93 6.20 -4.99 9.17
CA HIS A 93 6.43 -4.52 10.53
C HIS A 93 5.69 -5.34 11.61
N THR A 94 5.40 -6.61 11.35
CA THR A 94 4.77 -7.54 12.32
C THR A 94 5.59 -7.71 13.60
N GLY A 95 6.89 -7.44 13.58
CA GLY A 95 7.74 -7.41 14.77
C GLY A 95 7.42 -6.27 15.75
N THR A 96 6.67 -5.25 15.32
CA THR A 96 6.27 -4.11 16.17
C THR A 96 4.78 -4.15 16.53
N THR A 97 3.93 -4.64 15.62
CA THR A 97 2.49 -4.83 15.86
C THR A 97 1.91 -5.89 14.93
N GLY A 98 1.01 -6.73 15.45
CA GLY A 98 0.30 -7.74 14.66
C GLY A 98 -0.86 -7.19 13.82
N ILE A 99 -1.35 -5.97 14.11
CA ILE A 99 -2.51 -5.42 13.41
C ILE A 99 -2.30 -5.27 11.91
N GLY A 100 -1.06 -4.94 11.50
CA GLY A 100 -0.72 -4.80 10.09
C GLY A 100 -0.93 -6.08 9.27
N ALA A 101 -0.74 -7.25 9.90
CA ALA A 101 -1.03 -8.54 9.30
C ALA A 101 -2.54 -8.81 9.22
N ALA A 102 -3.29 -8.41 10.26
CA ALA A 102 -4.73 -8.65 10.35
C ALA A 102 -5.55 -7.82 9.35
N ILE A 103 -5.03 -6.70 8.86
CA ILE A 103 -5.76 -5.82 7.92
C ILE A 103 -6.16 -6.54 6.63
N ASP A 104 -5.36 -7.48 6.14
CA ASP A 104 -5.65 -8.25 4.93
C ASP A 104 -6.80 -9.25 5.12
N ALA A 105 -7.09 -9.64 6.36
CA ALA A 105 -8.23 -10.48 6.72
C ALA A 105 -9.52 -9.69 6.95
N VAL A 106 -9.44 -8.35 7.05
CA VAL A 106 -10.62 -7.48 7.16
C VAL A 106 -11.29 -7.34 5.79
N ASP A 107 -12.63 -7.27 5.79
CA ASP A 107 -13.42 -7.03 4.57
C ASP A 107 -12.82 -5.87 3.77
N GLY A 108 -12.52 -6.13 2.50
CA GLY A 108 -11.91 -5.16 1.59
C GLY A 108 -12.84 -4.05 1.13
N ASP A 109 -14.13 -4.09 1.51
CA ASP A 109 -15.10 -3.04 1.24
C ASP A 109 -14.75 -1.78 2.05
N ILE A 110 -14.39 -0.73 1.34
CA ILE A 110 -13.90 0.53 1.92
C ILE A 110 -14.97 1.22 2.75
N GLU A 111 -16.20 1.29 2.27
CA GLU A 111 -17.31 1.93 2.98
C GLU A 111 -17.66 1.16 4.27
N LYS A 112 -17.65 -0.17 4.21
CA LYS A 112 -17.81 -0.99 5.41
C LYS A 112 -16.70 -0.77 6.43
N ARG A 113 -15.45 -0.68 6.02
CA ARG A 113 -14.33 -0.40 6.93
C ARG A 113 -14.52 0.91 7.67
N ARG A 114 -14.97 1.96 6.99
CA ARG A 114 -15.18 3.28 7.57
C ARG A 114 -16.43 3.32 8.46
N THR A 115 -17.56 2.77 7.99
CA THR A 115 -18.83 2.83 8.72
C THR A 115 -18.92 1.87 9.90
N SER A 116 -18.17 0.77 9.90
CA SER A 116 -18.09 -0.18 11.03
C SER A 116 -17.20 0.31 12.18
N GLY A 117 -16.41 1.36 11.97
CA GLY A 117 -15.44 1.86 12.95
C GLY A 117 -14.11 1.09 12.97
N ILE A 118 -13.94 0.06 12.13
CA ILE A 118 -12.68 -0.71 12.09
C ILE A 118 -11.52 0.15 11.58
N TRP A 119 -11.79 1.07 10.65
CA TRP A 119 -10.79 2.01 10.15
C TRP A 119 -10.25 2.89 11.28
N ASP A 120 -11.14 3.48 12.08
CA ASP A 120 -10.77 4.32 13.23
C ASP A 120 -10.04 3.51 14.30
N TRP A 121 -10.46 2.25 14.52
CA TRP A 121 -9.77 1.37 15.46
C TRP A 121 -8.34 1.06 15.02
N ILE A 122 -8.11 0.81 13.73
CA ILE A 122 -6.77 0.60 13.17
C ILE A 122 -5.92 1.86 13.35
N ASP A 123 -6.44 3.02 12.98
CA ASP A 123 -5.74 4.29 13.12
C ASP A 123 -5.37 4.59 14.58
N ASN A 124 -6.33 4.45 15.50
CA ASN A 124 -6.08 4.66 16.95
C ASN A 124 -5.00 3.71 17.48
N HIS A 125 -5.03 2.44 17.07
CA HIS A 125 -4.00 1.49 17.47
C HIS A 125 -2.60 1.94 17.02
N TYR A 126 -2.44 2.38 15.77
CA TYR A 126 -1.16 2.88 15.27
C TYR A 126 -0.72 4.17 15.98
N GLN A 127 -1.66 5.05 16.29
CA GLN A 127 -1.34 6.26 17.06
C GLN A 127 -0.84 5.93 18.48
N GLU A 128 -1.54 5.08 19.20
CA GLU A 128 -1.25 4.74 20.59
C GLU A 128 0.02 3.89 20.78
N THR A 129 0.29 3.00 19.82
CA THR A 129 1.35 1.98 19.98
C THR A 129 2.58 2.23 19.15
N GLN A 130 2.48 2.99 18.05
CA GLN A 130 3.54 3.15 17.07
C GLN A 130 3.92 4.62 16.79
N ASN A 131 3.25 5.60 17.38
CA ASN A 131 3.42 7.03 17.06
C ASN A 131 3.19 7.32 15.56
N LEU A 132 2.19 6.66 14.95
CA LEU A 132 1.86 6.80 13.54
C LEU A 132 0.38 7.15 13.35
N LYS A 133 0.10 8.06 12.43
CA LYS A 133 -1.25 8.40 11.94
C LYS A 133 -1.51 7.64 10.65
N VAL A 134 -2.56 6.84 10.58
CA VAL A 134 -3.02 6.26 9.31
C VAL A 134 -3.76 7.33 8.52
N VAL A 135 -3.37 7.56 7.27
CA VAL A 135 -4.01 8.54 6.40
C VAL A 135 -4.78 7.88 5.25
N SER A 136 -4.42 6.64 4.89
CA SER A 136 -5.16 5.84 3.89
C SER A 136 -4.85 4.35 4.04
N ILE A 137 -5.86 3.52 3.71
CA ILE A 137 -5.75 2.05 3.61
C ILE A 137 -6.24 1.61 2.22
N PRO A 138 -5.53 1.96 1.14
CA PRO A 138 -5.92 1.55 -0.19
C PRO A 138 -5.81 0.04 -0.33
N THR A 139 -6.84 -0.60 -0.93
CA THR A 139 -6.96 -2.06 -0.96
C THR A 139 -7.13 -2.56 -2.39
N ALA A 140 -6.40 -3.63 -2.72
CA ALA A 140 -6.59 -4.41 -3.92
C ALA A 140 -7.28 -5.74 -3.55
N ASN A 141 -8.53 -5.92 -3.99
CA ASN A 141 -9.31 -7.15 -3.73
C ASN A 141 -8.91 -8.32 -4.64
N THR A 142 -7.77 -8.21 -5.32
CA THR A 142 -7.24 -9.22 -6.24
C THR A 142 -6.52 -10.37 -5.53
N GLY A 143 -6.32 -10.26 -4.23
CA GLY A 143 -5.75 -11.28 -3.37
C GLY A 143 -4.28 -11.62 -3.63
N PHE A 144 -3.84 -12.66 -2.96
CA PHE A 144 -2.51 -13.26 -3.10
C PHE A 144 -2.61 -14.58 -3.88
N ARG A 145 -1.53 -14.95 -4.56
CA ARG A 145 -1.39 -16.27 -5.18
C ARG A 145 -0.01 -16.85 -5.00
N PHE A 146 0.11 -18.15 -5.22
CA PHE A 146 1.40 -18.79 -5.36
C PHE A 146 1.91 -18.62 -6.80
N PHE A 147 3.15 -18.23 -6.93
CA PHE A 147 3.95 -18.30 -8.14
C PHE A 147 4.90 -19.49 -7.98
N LEU A 148 4.77 -20.50 -8.81
CA LEU A 148 5.46 -21.78 -8.68
C LEU A 148 6.42 -22.03 -9.85
N LYS A 149 7.50 -22.77 -9.59
CA LYS A 149 8.45 -23.18 -10.64
C LYS A 149 7.94 -24.36 -11.46
N GLU A 150 7.09 -25.21 -10.87
CA GLU A 150 6.53 -26.39 -11.49
C GLU A 150 5.00 -26.32 -11.47
N PRO A 151 4.32 -26.92 -12.49
CA PRO A 151 2.86 -26.96 -12.53
C PRO A 151 2.31 -27.88 -11.44
N MET A 152 1.08 -27.58 -11.02
CA MET A 152 0.32 -28.42 -10.11
C MET A 152 -0.88 -29.02 -10.83
N ASP A 153 -1.17 -30.27 -10.58
CA ASP A 153 -2.44 -30.87 -10.97
C ASP A 153 -3.54 -30.50 -9.99
N ALA A 154 -4.78 -30.43 -10.49
CA ALA A 154 -5.94 -30.12 -9.65
C ALA A 154 -6.04 -31.08 -8.43
N GLY A 155 -6.07 -30.50 -7.23
CA GLY A 155 -6.09 -31.25 -5.98
C GLY A 155 -4.73 -31.69 -5.45
N THR A 156 -3.63 -31.39 -6.13
CA THR A 156 -2.28 -31.66 -5.65
C THR A 156 -1.87 -30.67 -4.55
N LYS A 157 -1.11 -31.16 -3.59
CA LYS A 157 -0.47 -30.35 -2.54
C LYS A 157 0.94 -29.98 -2.91
N LEU A 158 1.51 -29.04 -2.17
CA LEU A 158 2.89 -28.58 -2.32
C LEU A 158 3.88 -29.39 -1.43
N ASP A 159 3.59 -30.70 -1.27
CA ASP A 159 4.36 -31.55 -0.34
C ASP A 159 5.88 -31.50 -0.59
N GLY A 160 6.62 -31.12 0.43
CA GLY A 160 8.09 -31.04 0.40
C GLY A 160 8.66 -29.79 -0.26
N MET A 161 7.83 -28.93 -0.85
CA MET A 161 8.29 -27.68 -1.46
C MET A 161 8.67 -26.64 -0.41
N LYS A 162 9.61 -25.76 -0.75
CA LYS A 162 9.94 -24.56 -0.01
C LYS A 162 9.28 -23.37 -0.67
N ILE A 163 8.37 -22.75 0.04
CA ILE A 163 7.64 -21.58 -0.48
C ILE A 163 8.09 -20.34 0.28
N ARG A 164 8.57 -19.33 -0.44
CA ARG A 164 8.79 -18.05 0.23
C ARG A 164 7.44 -17.43 0.58
N ALA A 165 7.27 -17.20 1.86
CA ALA A 165 6.07 -16.59 2.42
C ALA A 165 6.44 -15.65 3.56
N LEU A 166 5.62 -14.66 3.82
CA LEU A 166 5.67 -13.89 5.07
C LEU A 166 4.90 -14.66 6.15
N PRO A 167 5.12 -14.38 7.45
CA PRO A 167 4.52 -15.18 8.53
C PRO A 167 3.01 -15.40 8.41
N SER A 168 2.23 -14.40 8.00
CA SER A 168 0.76 -14.49 7.84
C SER A 168 0.29 -15.49 6.77
N TYR A 169 1.19 -16.11 6.02
CA TYR A 169 0.83 -17.15 5.05
C TYR A 169 1.27 -18.54 5.51
N ASN A 170 1.81 -18.67 6.74
CA ASN A 170 2.35 -19.94 7.22
C ASN A 170 1.30 -21.04 7.27
N GLN A 171 0.09 -20.74 7.73
CA GLN A 171 -0.98 -21.74 7.80
C GLN A 171 -1.40 -22.26 6.43
N ILE A 172 -1.61 -21.36 5.46
CA ILE A 172 -2.01 -21.79 4.12
C ILE A 172 -0.88 -22.58 3.44
N VAL A 173 0.38 -22.18 3.63
CA VAL A 173 1.56 -22.91 3.12
C VAL A 173 1.65 -24.30 3.77
N ALA A 174 1.51 -24.38 5.10
CA ALA A 174 1.58 -25.63 5.84
C ALA A 174 0.40 -26.56 5.51
N SER A 175 -0.81 -26.04 5.32
CA SER A 175 -2.01 -26.84 4.96
C SER A 175 -1.86 -27.52 3.60
N LEU A 176 -1.00 -26.99 2.73
CA LEU A 176 -0.64 -27.56 1.43
C LEU A 176 0.58 -28.50 1.50
N GLY A 177 1.14 -28.76 2.70
CA GLY A 177 2.28 -29.66 2.89
C GLY A 177 3.66 -29.02 2.59
N ALA A 178 3.71 -27.72 2.32
CA ALA A 178 4.94 -26.99 2.04
C ALA A 178 5.59 -26.43 3.31
N THR A 179 6.85 -26.02 3.19
CA THR A 179 7.60 -25.32 4.22
C THR A 179 7.71 -23.84 3.86
N ALA A 180 7.23 -22.96 4.74
CA ALA A 180 7.40 -21.52 4.57
C ALA A 180 8.85 -21.09 4.88
N VAL A 181 9.40 -20.22 4.04
CA VAL A 181 10.75 -19.65 4.18
C VAL A 181 10.65 -18.14 4.04
N VAL A 182 11.19 -17.40 5.00
CA VAL A 182 11.26 -15.94 4.93
C VAL A 182 12.51 -15.51 4.16
N ILE A 183 12.34 -14.79 3.07
CA ILE A 183 13.43 -14.23 2.25
C ILE A 183 13.11 -12.74 2.03
N PRO A 184 14.11 -11.85 2.22
CA PRO A 184 13.93 -10.41 1.94
C PRO A 184 13.50 -10.16 0.51
N PHE A 185 12.67 -9.10 0.31
CA PHE A 185 12.12 -8.78 -1.02
C PHE A 185 13.19 -8.68 -2.12
N GLY A 186 14.30 -7.98 -1.86
CA GLY A 186 15.36 -7.79 -2.86
C GLY A 186 16.08 -9.06 -3.32
N GLU A 187 15.87 -10.19 -2.64
CA GLU A 187 16.49 -11.48 -2.95
C GLU A 187 15.53 -12.46 -3.66
N LEU A 188 14.24 -12.09 -3.85
CA LEU A 188 13.21 -13.03 -4.30
C LEU A 188 13.48 -13.59 -5.69
N TYR A 189 13.75 -12.71 -6.67
CA TYR A 189 14.00 -13.13 -8.05
C TYR A 189 15.18 -14.11 -8.12
N SER A 190 16.31 -13.75 -7.50
CA SER A 190 17.51 -14.59 -7.51
C SER A 190 17.32 -15.91 -6.74
N SER A 191 16.52 -15.91 -5.69
CA SER A 191 16.20 -17.13 -4.91
C SER A 191 15.33 -18.11 -5.70
N LEU A 192 14.35 -17.60 -6.47
CA LEU A 192 13.56 -18.39 -7.41
C LEU A 192 14.44 -18.93 -8.55
N GLU A 193 15.23 -18.05 -9.19
CA GLU A 193 16.10 -18.42 -10.30
C GLU A 193 17.08 -19.56 -9.92
N LYS A 194 17.70 -19.43 -8.74
CA LYS A 194 18.68 -20.43 -8.23
C LYS A 194 18.04 -21.66 -7.59
N GLY A 195 16.71 -21.73 -7.45
CA GLY A 195 16.02 -22.85 -6.81
C GLY A 195 16.26 -22.93 -5.28
N VAL A 196 16.53 -21.81 -4.62
CA VAL A 196 16.55 -21.73 -3.14
C VAL A 196 15.16 -21.99 -2.58
N VAL A 197 14.13 -21.52 -3.33
CA VAL A 197 12.72 -21.81 -3.09
C VAL A 197 12.06 -22.31 -4.38
N ASP A 198 11.00 -23.08 -4.23
CA ASP A 198 10.22 -23.69 -5.32
C ASP A 198 9.07 -22.80 -5.77
N GLY A 199 8.77 -21.77 -4.99
CA GLY A 199 7.73 -20.78 -5.27
C GLY A 199 7.69 -19.66 -4.25
N ILE A 200 6.82 -18.70 -4.50
CA ILE A 200 6.56 -17.57 -3.60
C ILE A 200 5.06 -17.33 -3.44
N VAL A 201 4.64 -16.80 -2.30
CA VAL A 201 3.36 -16.11 -2.15
C VAL A 201 3.59 -14.64 -2.43
N TRP A 202 2.80 -14.08 -3.37
CA TRP A 202 2.87 -12.68 -3.77
C TRP A 202 1.47 -12.15 -4.14
N PRO A 203 1.20 -10.83 -4.01
CA PRO A 203 -0.03 -10.25 -4.55
C PRO A 203 -0.24 -10.62 -6.01
N SER A 204 -1.49 -10.89 -6.39
CA SER A 204 -1.85 -11.28 -7.75
C SER A 204 -1.55 -10.18 -8.79
N VAL A 205 -1.52 -8.92 -8.34
CA VAL A 205 -1.11 -7.74 -9.11
C VAL A 205 0.23 -7.21 -8.59
N GLY A 206 1.07 -6.69 -9.49
CA GLY A 206 2.40 -6.15 -9.18
C GLY A 206 3.55 -7.12 -9.45
N ALA A 207 3.26 -8.36 -9.85
CA ALA A 207 4.27 -9.38 -10.14
C ALA A 207 5.01 -9.15 -11.47
N VAL A 208 4.35 -8.53 -12.45
CA VAL A 208 4.93 -8.26 -13.79
C VAL A 208 6.16 -7.37 -13.67
N GLY A 209 6.08 -6.30 -12.88
CA GLY A 209 7.18 -5.36 -12.70
C GLY A 209 8.46 -5.97 -12.10
N PHE A 210 8.32 -7.08 -11.39
CA PHE A 210 9.44 -7.84 -10.80
C PHE A 210 9.82 -9.08 -11.60
N LYS A 211 9.09 -9.37 -12.69
CA LYS A 211 9.36 -10.47 -13.61
C LYS A 211 9.33 -11.86 -12.96
N PHE A 212 8.56 -12.02 -11.86
CA PHE A 212 8.50 -13.32 -11.16
C PHE A 212 8.01 -14.44 -12.05
N HIS A 213 7.14 -14.15 -13.02
CA HIS A 213 6.65 -15.12 -14.00
C HIS A 213 7.74 -15.69 -14.93
N GLU A 214 8.90 -15.02 -15.07
CA GLU A 214 10.03 -15.55 -15.86
C GLU A 214 10.74 -16.71 -15.15
N VAL A 215 10.73 -16.73 -13.82
CA VAL A 215 11.45 -17.73 -12.98
C VAL A 215 10.52 -18.62 -12.16
N ALA A 216 9.23 -18.29 -12.09
CA ALA A 216 8.15 -19.06 -11.47
C ALA A 216 6.87 -18.90 -12.31
N PRO A 217 6.80 -19.59 -13.48
CA PRO A 217 5.80 -19.30 -14.50
C PRO A 217 4.41 -19.88 -14.22
N TYR A 218 4.23 -20.66 -13.15
CA TYR A 218 2.94 -21.27 -12.84
C TYR A 218 2.19 -20.47 -11.81
N LEU A 219 1.07 -19.86 -12.25
CA LEU A 219 0.21 -18.98 -11.50
C LEU A 219 -0.91 -19.80 -10.84
N ALA A 220 -0.82 -20.04 -9.55
CA ALA A 220 -1.79 -20.89 -8.87
C ALA A 220 -3.15 -20.19 -8.68
N GLU A 221 -4.21 -20.95 -8.91
CA GLU A 221 -5.61 -20.59 -8.67
C GLU A 221 -6.24 -21.54 -7.65
N PRO A 222 -7.19 -21.04 -6.81
CA PRO A 222 -7.63 -19.65 -6.70
C PRO A 222 -6.66 -18.73 -5.96
N ALA A 223 -6.68 -17.43 -6.27
CA ALA A 223 -6.09 -16.41 -5.40
C ALA A 223 -6.89 -16.29 -4.08
N PHE A 224 -6.31 -15.79 -3.01
CA PHE A 224 -6.93 -15.73 -1.67
C PHE A 224 -6.68 -14.39 -0.98
N GLY A 225 -7.56 -14.05 -0.03
CA GLY A 225 -7.46 -12.82 0.77
C GLY A 225 -7.65 -11.53 -0.03
N SER A 226 -7.32 -10.42 0.59
CA SER A 226 -7.20 -9.10 -0.03
C SER A 226 -5.83 -8.50 0.30
N VAL A 227 -5.37 -7.54 -0.49
CA VAL A 227 -4.09 -6.87 -0.25
C VAL A 227 -4.36 -5.45 0.18
N SER A 228 -4.13 -5.14 1.45
CA SER A 228 -4.35 -3.81 2.02
C SER A 228 -3.02 -3.13 2.29
N TYR A 229 -2.83 -2.00 1.64
CA TYR A 229 -1.63 -1.19 1.85
C TYR A 229 -1.92 -0.10 2.89
N LEU A 230 -0.86 0.41 3.49
CA LEU A 230 -0.93 1.46 4.48
C LEU A 230 -0.17 2.69 4.00
N ILE A 231 -0.83 3.85 4.02
CA ILE A 231 -0.17 5.14 3.97
C ILE A 231 -0.28 5.73 5.37
N MET A 232 0.87 5.93 6.02
CA MET A 232 0.94 6.42 7.39
C MET A 232 1.90 7.60 7.48
N MET A 233 1.66 8.47 8.44
CA MET A 233 2.50 9.62 8.76
C MET A 233 3.01 9.52 10.20
N ASN A 234 4.23 10.01 10.47
CA ASN A 234 4.70 10.20 11.84
C ASN A 234 3.69 11.09 12.62
N LEU A 235 3.25 10.65 13.80
CA LEU A 235 2.16 11.30 14.54
C LEU A 235 2.55 12.69 15.06
N ASP A 236 3.79 12.89 15.47
CA ASP A 236 4.23 14.20 15.96
C ASP A 236 4.22 15.22 14.81
N LYS A 237 4.68 14.79 13.61
CA LYS A 237 4.63 15.64 12.41
C LYS A 237 3.20 15.90 11.96
N TRP A 238 2.32 14.89 12.02
CA TRP A 238 0.88 15.06 11.78
C TRP A 238 0.26 16.11 12.69
N ASN A 239 0.54 16.03 13.98
CA ASN A 239 0.01 16.95 14.97
C ASN A 239 0.57 18.39 14.83
N ALA A 240 1.70 18.55 14.17
CA ALA A 240 2.28 19.86 13.85
C ALA A 240 1.67 20.52 12.60
N LEU A 241 0.89 19.78 11.79
CA LEU A 241 0.20 20.32 10.63
C LEU A 241 -0.98 21.20 11.04
N ASP A 242 -1.27 22.21 10.25
CA ASP A 242 -2.52 22.94 10.37
C ASP A 242 -3.73 22.08 9.98
N THR A 243 -4.91 22.45 10.48
CA THR A 243 -6.15 21.66 10.27
C THR A 243 -6.54 21.53 8.79
N ASN A 244 -6.22 22.52 7.96
CA ASN A 244 -6.55 22.47 6.53
C ASN A 244 -5.65 21.44 5.82
N THR A 245 -4.35 21.44 6.11
CA THR A 245 -3.41 20.45 5.57
C THR A 245 -3.79 19.04 6.02
N GLN A 246 -4.16 18.84 7.29
CA GLN A 246 -4.65 17.54 7.78
C GLN A 246 -5.90 17.08 7.01
N ALA A 247 -6.86 17.98 6.79
CA ALA A 247 -8.08 17.69 6.05
C ALA A 247 -7.79 17.30 4.60
N VAL A 248 -6.93 18.03 3.91
CA VAL A 248 -6.48 17.70 2.54
C VAL A 248 -5.84 16.32 2.45
N MET A 249 -4.96 15.98 3.40
CA MET A 249 -4.28 14.68 3.39
C MET A 249 -5.25 13.51 3.63
N LEU A 250 -6.24 13.68 4.51
CA LEU A 250 -7.28 12.67 4.74
C LEU A 250 -8.24 12.55 3.56
N GLU A 251 -8.61 13.66 2.93
CA GLU A 251 -9.44 13.67 1.73
C GLU A 251 -8.73 12.97 0.56
N ALA A 252 -7.44 13.27 0.34
CA ALA A 252 -6.61 12.58 -0.64
C ALA A 252 -6.57 11.07 -0.38
N GLY A 253 -6.42 10.65 0.89
CA GLY A 253 -6.44 9.26 1.29
C GLY A 253 -7.77 8.57 1.00
N HIS A 254 -8.89 9.18 1.34
CA HIS A 254 -10.22 8.64 1.08
C HIS A 254 -10.51 8.55 -0.42
N LYS A 255 -10.19 9.62 -1.17
CA LYS A 255 -10.35 9.62 -2.62
C LYS A 255 -9.51 8.53 -3.28
N LEU A 256 -8.26 8.35 -2.86
CA LEU A 256 -7.42 7.25 -3.34
C LEU A 256 -8.07 5.89 -3.10
N GLU A 257 -8.57 5.62 -1.89
CA GLU A 257 -9.26 4.37 -1.57
C GLU A 257 -10.42 4.11 -2.53
N GLN A 258 -11.24 5.14 -2.81
CA GLN A 258 -12.37 5.04 -3.74
C GLN A 258 -11.93 4.82 -5.19
N ASP A 259 -10.89 5.54 -5.65
CA ASP A 259 -10.38 5.43 -7.02
C ASP A 259 -9.76 4.04 -7.28
N MET A 260 -9.28 3.35 -6.22
CA MET A 260 -8.72 2.00 -6.34
C MET A 260 -9.79 0.91 -6.44
N VAL A 261 -11.05 1.19 -6.09
CA VAL A 261 -12.16 0.22 -6.27
C VAL A 261 -12.32 -0.11 -7.75
N GLY A 262 -12.19 -1.39 -8.09
CA GLY A 262 -12.27 -1.89 -9.48
C GLY A 262 -11.09 -1.50 -10.39
N PHE A 263 -10.19 -0.61 -9.97
CA PHE A 263 -8.96 -0.32 -10.71
C PHE A 263 -8.05 -1.56 -10.76
N PHE A 264 -7.80 -2.16 -9.60
CA PHE A 264 -6.94 -3.34 -9.50
C PHE A 264 -7.55 -4.60 -10.16
N ASP A 265 -8.87 -4.71 -10.26
CA ASP A 265 -9.52 -5.79 -11.00
C ASP A 265 -9.19 -5.71 -12.51
N LYS A 266 -9.20 -4.52 -13.08
CA LYS A 266 -8.79 -4.30 -14.48
C LYS A 266 -7.29 -4.58 -14.67
N LEU A 267 -6.47 -4.07 -13.76
CA LEU A 267 -5.03 -4.27 -13.79
C LEU A 267 -4.67 -5.76 -13.65
N LEU A 268 -5.42 -6.52 -12.85
CA LEU A 268 -5.24 -7.98 -12.75
C LEU A 268 -5.43 -8.66 -14.10
N VAL A 269 -6.45 -8.27 -14.87
CA VAL A 269 -6.69 -8.83 -16.22
C VAL A 269 -5.52 -8.49 -17.15
N GLU A 270 -5.06 -7.25 -17.12
CA GLU A 270 -3.93 -6.78 -17.94
C GLU A 270 -2.61 -7.48 -17.58
N GLU A 271 -2.29 -7.56 -16.28
CA GLU A 271 -1.07 -8.21 -15.81
C GLU A 271 -1.11 -9.73 -16.06
N ASN A 272 -2.25 -10.39 -15.83
CA ASN A 272 -2.40 -11.81 -16.17
C ASN A 272 -2.16 -12.06 -17.67
N ALA A 273 -2.72 -11.21 -18.54
CA ALA A 273 -2.48 -11.31 -19.99
C ALA A 273 -1.00 -11.10 -20.33
N ALA A 274 -0.34 -10.13 -19.70
CA ALA A 274 1.08 -9.87 -19.91
C ALA A 274 1.96 -11.03 -19.44
N MET A 275 1.67 -11.62 -18.28
CA MET A 275 2.39 -12.79 -17.76
C MET A 275 2.21 -14.01 -18.67
N VAL A 276 0.98 -14.28 -19.13
CA VAL A 276 0.69 -15.38 -20.07
C VAL A 276 1.39 -15.16 -21.41
N ALA A 277 1.40 -13.93 -21.94
CA ALA A 277 2.16 -13.60 -23.14
C ALA A 277 3.68 -13.80 -22.95
N GLY A 278 4.18 -13.64 -21.73
CA GLY A 278 5.55 -13.95 -21.30
C GLY A 278 5.83 -15.44 -21.04
N GLY A 279 4.85 -16.34 -21.25
CA GLY A 279 5.01 -17.79 -21.09
C GLY A 279 4.46 -18.36 -19.79
N ALA A 280 3.87 -17.55 -18.93
CA ALA A 280 3.24 -18.05 -17.69
C ALA A 280 1.96 -18.85 -18.01
N GLN A 281 1.62 -19.78 -17.12
CA GLN A 281 0.45 -20.65 -17.22
C GLN A 281 -0.29 -20.70 -15.90
N PHE A 282 -1.62 -20.75 -15.96
CA PHE A 282 -2.41 -21.02 -14.76
C PHE A 282 -2.32 -22.49 -14.37
N THR A 283 -2.28 -22.74 -13.06
CA THR A 283 -2.28 -24.09 -12.48
C THR A 283 -3.28 -24.12 -11.32
N SER A 284 -3.85 -25.28 -11.05
CA SER A 284 -4.78 -25.47 -9.93
C SER A 284 -4.01 -25.96 -8.71
N ILE A 285 -4.38 -25.43 -7.51
CA ILE A 285 -3.79 -25.84 -6.25
C ILE A 285 -4.82 -26.58 -5.41
N GLY A 286 -4.38 -27.38 -4.42
CA GLY A 286 -5.20 -28.34 -3.69
C GLY A 286 -6.15 -27.76 -2.63
N TYR A 287 -6.74 -26.58 -2.86
CA TYR A 287 -7.78 -26.02 -1.99
C TYR A 287 -8.86 -25.26 -2.78
N THR A 288 -10.02 -25.05 -2.16
CA THR A 288 -11.06 -24.15 -2.65
C THR A 288 -10.78 -22.72 -2.16
N LEU A 289 -11.39 -21.71 -2.82
CA LEU A 289 -11.32 -20.33 -2.37
C LEU A 289 -11.79 -20.16 -0.90
N GLU A 290 -12.84 -20.84 -0.51
CA GLU A 290 -13.35 -20.83 0.87
C GLU A 290 -12.31 -21.36 1.87
N GLN A 291 -11.67 -22.50 1.53
CA GLN A 291 -10.60 -23.07 2.36
C GLN A 291 -9.39 -22.13 2.44
N ALA A 292 -8.99 -21.54 1.32
CA ALA A 292 -7.86 -20.60 1.28
C ALA A 292 -8.12 -19.37 2.15
N ASN A 293 -9.29 -18.75 2.01
CA ASN A 293 -9.66 -17.59 2.82
C ASN A 293 -9.79 -17.94 4.31
N LYS A 294 -10.30 -19.12 4.63
CA LYS A 294 -10.36 -19.59 6.02
C LYS A 294 -8.95 -19.75 6.61
N TYR A 295 -8.04 -20.43 5.93
CA TYR A 295 -6.66 -20.59 6.40
C TYR A 295 -5.94 -19.26 6.57
N PHE A 296 -6.27 -18.28 5.73
CA PHE A 296 -5.69 -16.95 5.80
C PHE A 296 -6.26 -16.12 6.98
N ALA A 297 -7.54 -16.27 7.30
CA ALA A 297 -8.19 -15.53 8.38
C ALA A 297 -7.94 -16.14 9.78
N ASP A 298 -7.62 -17.44 9.86
CA ASP A 298 -7.40 -18.16 11.12
C ASP A 298 -5.97 -17.91 11.70
N GLU A 299 -5.09 -17.18 11.00
CA GLU A 299 -3.71 -16.86 11.41
C GLU A 299 -3.63 -15.59 12.27
#